data_8d0211a5d32f29b48f7c7425c596b106
#
_entry.id   8d0211a5d32f29b48f7c7425c596b106
#
_cell.length_a   1.000
_cell.length_b   1.000
_cell.length_c   1.000
_cell.angle_alpha   90.00
_cell.angle_beta   90.00
_cell.angle_gamma   90.00
#
_symmetry.space_group_name_H-M   'P 1'
#
loop_
_entity.id
_entity.type
_entity.pdbx_description
1 polymer ?
#
loop_
_entity_poly.entity_id
_entity_poly.type
_entity_poly.pdbx_seq_one_letter_code
_entity_poly.pdbx_strand_id
1 'polypeptide(L)'
;MNKFFLGSLFLLLFVTTKSMASVGLFIELPKAGLKPSELAVVYIKGDKKSETIAYYYQQHRKIPFENIIGISLDANKTVIGPGEFAVQKKLLDAQLSDNVQALALAWDKPYQVGCMGVTAAFTFGYNVAYCATSCKKTRTSPYYNSTSVAPYRDFKMRPTMMLAAETLKDATQLIDRGIASDDTQPLGRAFLLTTSDKTRSVRNVFFDEVSKNFKDTYDLHILNSDGI
;
A
#
# COMPACT_ATOMS: atom_id res chain seq x y z
N MET A 1 -0.73 -72.70 -63.27
CA MET A 1 -0.81 -71.21 -63.26
C MET A 1 -1.27 -70.79 -61.84
N ASN A 2 -0.33 -70.60 -60.91
CA ASN A 2 -0.62 -70.24 -59.55
C ASN A 2 -0.05 -68.82 -59.28
N LYS A 3 -0.94 -67.92 -58.95
CA LYS A 3 -0.54 -66.53 -58.57
C LYS A 3 -0.47 -66.48 -57.04
N PHE A 4 0.72 -66.33 -56.47
CA PHE A 4 0.94 -66.02 -55.10
C PHE A 4 0.64 -64.55 -54.85
N PHE A 5 -0.27 -64.27 -53.89
CA PHE A 5 -0.51 -62.92 -53.36
C PHE A 5 0.33 -62.77 -52.11
N LEU A 6 1.35 -61.88 -52.14
CA LEU A 6 2.13 -61.53 -50.98
C LEU A 6 1.41 -60.32 -50.31
N GLY A 7 0.76 -60.61 -49.19
CA GLY A 7 0.17 -59.53 -48.33
C GLY A 7 1.27 -58.91 -47.48
N SER A 8 1.63 -57.65 -47.74
CA SER A 8 2.55 -56.89 -46.90
C SER A 8 1.83 -56.36 -45.69
N LEU A 9 2.17 -56.87 -44.50
CA LEU A 9 1.66 -56.42 -43.22
C LEU A 9 2.49 -55.22 -42.74
N PHE A 10 1.96 -54.00 -42.90
CA PHE A 10 2.58 -52.76 -42.37
C PHE A 10 2.31 -52.63 -40.88
N LEU A 11 3.31 -52.90 -40.05
CA LEU A 11 3.25 -52.74 -38.61
C LEU A 11 3.52 -51.28 -38.28
N LEU A 12 2.46 -50.51 -37.97
CA LEU A 12 2.57 -49.12 -37.48
C LEU A 12 3.04 -49.11 -36.01
N LEU A 13 4.33 -48.79 -35.82
CA LEU A 13 4.86 -48.49 -34.47
C LEU A 13 4.35 -47.11 -34.02
N PHE A 14 3.41 -47.06 -33.14
CA PHE A 14 3.05 -45.84 -32.42
C PHE A 14 4.13 -45.56 -31.38
N VAL A 15 5.04 -44.63 -31.69
CA VAL A 15 5.96 -44.05 -30.72
C VAL A 15 5.21 -43.02 -29.90
N THR A 16 4.79 -43.35 -28.71
CA THR A 16 4.23 -42.42 -27.72
C THR A 16 5.38 -41.58 -27.14
N THR A 17 5.59 -40.40 -27.65
CA THR A 17 6.48 -39.41 -27.02
C THR A 17 5.81 -38.88 -25.74
N LYS A 18 6.32 -39.32 -24.59
CA LYS A 18 5.98 -38.68 -23.34
C LYS A 18 6.57 -37.29 -23.36
N SER A 19 5.69 -36.26 -23.49
CA SER A 19 6.07 -34.88 -23.26
C SER A 19 6.47 -34.75 -21.78
N MET A 20 7.76 -34.62 -21.51
CA MET A 20 8.23 -34.19 -20.19
C MET A 20 7.86 -32.73 -20.03
N ALA A 21 6.85 -32.43 -19.21
CA ALA A 21 6.60 -31.08 -18.75
C ALA A 21 7.87 -30.64 -18.01
N SER A 22 8.58 -29.67 -18.56
CA SER A 22 9.68 -29.00 -17.88
C SER A 22 9.08 -28.27 -16.66
N VAL A 23 9.34 -28.77 -15.47
CA VAL A 23 9.10 -28.00 -14.23
C VAL A 23 10.11 -26.87 -14.27
N GLY A 24 9.69 -25.72 -14.77
CA GLY A 24 10.50 -24.51 -14.72
C GLY A 24 10.77 -24.17 -13.26
N LEU A 25 12.03 -24.11 -12.89
CA LEU A 25 12.44 -23.62 -11.57
C LEU A 25 12.05 -22.14 -11.50
N PHE A 26 10.95 -21.82 -10.83
CA PHE A 26 10.56 -20.44 -10.54
C PHE A 26 11.41 -19.95 -9.37
N ILE A 27 12.46 -19.21 -9.66
CA ILE A 27 13.21 -18.47 -8.63
C ILE A 27 12.47 -17.13 -8.45
N GLU A 28 11.71 -17.00 -7.38
CA GLU A 28 11.13 -15.72 -6.98
C GLU A 28 12.22 -14.90 -6.30
N LEU A 29 12.69 -13.85 -6.98
CA LEU A 29 13.66 -12.92 -6.40
C LEU A 29 13.02 -12.15 -5.24
N PRO A 30 13.80 -11.75 -4.21
CA PRO A 30 13.28 -10.92 -3.13
C PRO A 30 12.56 -9.69 -3.68
N LYS A 31 11.33 -9.47 -3.23
CA LYS A 31 10.50 -8.37 -3.68
C LYS A 31 10.94 -7.08 -3.00
N ALA A 32 11.46 -6.13 -3.76
CA ALA A 32 11.92 -4.84 -3.25
C ALA A 32 10.77 -3.85 -2.96
N GLY A 33 9.55 -4.08 -3.51
CA GLY A 33 8.41 -3.18 -3.35
C GLY A 33 7.13 -3.73 -3.99
N LEU A 34 6.06 -2.91 -3.98
CA LEU A 34 4.79 -3.24 -4.63
C LEU A 34 4.92 -3.05 -6.14
N LYS A 35 4.38 -3.99 -6.90
CA LYS A 35 4.18 -3.80 -8.35
C LYS A 35 2.95 -2.92 -8.58
N PRO A 36 2.87 -2.18 -9.71
CA PRO A 36 1.69 -1.38 -10.03
C PRO A 36 0.36 -2.15 -9.97
N SER A 37 0.35 -3.42 -10.38
CA SER A 37 -0.83 -4.29 -10.32
C SER A 37 -1.25 -4.71 -8.90
N GLU A 38 -0.40 -4.49 -7.90
CA GLU A 38 -0.66 -4.83 -6.50
C GLU A 38 -1.14 -3.65 -5.67
N LEU A 39 -1.27 -2.48 -6.29
CA LEU A 39 -1.76 -1.26 -5.67
C LEU A 39 -3.09 -0.84 -6.32
N ALA A 40 -4.06 -0.46 -5.48
CA ALA A 40 -5.26 0.22 -5.96
C ALA A 40 -5.32 1.65 -5.45
N VAL A 41 -5.85 2.52 -6.29
CA VAL A 41 -6.12 3.92 -5.94
C VAL A 41 -7.61 4.08 -5.73
N VAL A 42 -7.97 4.63 -4.60
CA VAL A 42 -9.37 4.89 -4.23
C VAL A 42 -9.60 6.40 -4.23
N TYR A 43 -10.67 6.84 -4.89
CA TYR A 43 -11.04 8.25 -4.95
C TYR A 43 -12.51 8.46 -4.55
N ILE A 44 -12.87 9.70 -4.22
CA ILE A 44 -14.23 10.09 -3.90
C ILE A 44 -14.94 10.52 -5.19
N LYS A 45 -16.01 9.81 -5.56
CA LYS A 45 -16.85 10.13 -6.74
C LYS A 45 -17.45 11.50 -6.61
N GLY A 46 -17.31 12.32 -7.67
CA GLY A 46 -17.85 13.69 -7.71
C GLY A 46 -16.96 14.75 -7.04
N ASP A 47 -15.88 14.36 -6.34
CA ASP A 47 -14.85 15.29 -5.90
C ASP A 47 -13.77 15.41 -6.97
N LYS A 48 -13.78 16.51 -7.72
CA LYS A 48 -12.82 16.74 -8.82
C LYS A 48 -11.36 16.71 -8.37
N LYS A 49 -11.04 17.20 -7.16
CA LYS A 49 -9.68 17.17 -6.62
C LYS A 49 -9.25 15.71 -6.40
N SER A 50 -10.07 14.92 -5.74
CA SER A 50 -9.82 13.50 -5.49
C SER A 50 -9.65 12.71 -6.80
N GLU A 51 -10.55 12.90 -7.76
CA GLU A 51 -10.47 12.27 -9.08
C GLU A 51 -9.18 12.64 -9.81
N THR A 52 -8.83 13.93 -9.86
CA THR A 52 -7.60 14.38 -10.53
C THR A 52 -6.35 13.80 -9.90
N ILE A 53 -6.26 13.76 -8.57
CA ILE A 53 -5.13 13.16 -7.84
C ILE A 53 -5.03 11.66 -8.18
N ALA A 54 -6.15 10.94 -8.17
CA ALA A 54 -6.19 9.51 -8.44
C ALA A 54 -5.66 9.17 -9.83
N TYR A 55 -6.16 9.86 -10.86
CA TYR A 55 -5.72 9.64 -12.25
C TYR A 55 -4.28 10.11 -12.49
N TYR A 56 -3.86 11.21 -11.87
CA TYR A 56 -2.49 11.65 -11.93
C TYR A 56 -1.53 10.59 -11.35
N TYR A 57 -1.83 10.07 -10.17
CA TYR A 57 -1.05 9.02 -9.54
C TYR A 57 -1.05 7.72 -10.35
N GLN A 58 -2.21 7.31 -10.84
CA GLN A 58 -2.38 6.14 -11.70
C GLN A 58 -1.47 6.21 -12.93
N GLN A 59 -1.49 7.35 -13.64
CA GLN A 59 -0.73 7.54 -14.86
C GLN A 59 0.78 7.48 -14.60
N HIS A 60 1.26 8.17 -13.56
CA HIS A 60 2.68 8.25 -13.24
C HIS A 60 3.23 6.95 -12.62
N ARG A 61 2.40 6.19 -11.91
CA ARG A 61 2.75 4.89 -11.33
C ARG A 61 2.37 3.70 -12.21
N LYS A 62 1.78 3.94 -13.40
CA LYS A 62 1.34 2.91 -14.35
C LYS A 62 0.41 1.87 -13.71
N ILE A 63 -0.47 2.31 -12.80
CA ILE A 63 -1.43 1.45 -12.12
C ILE A 63 -2.50 1.04 -13.13
N PRO A 64 -2.90 -0.25 -13.20
CA PRO A 64 -3.98 -0.71 -14.08
C PRO A 64 -5.29 0.03 -13.82
N PHE A 65 -6.05 0.33 -14.87
CA PHE A 65 -7.32 1.07 -14.75
C PHE A 65 -8.34 0.35 -13.88
N GLU A 66 -8.38 -0.96 -13.89
CA GLU A 66 -9.22 -1.79 -13.04
C GLU A 66 -8.94 -1.61 -11.53
N ASN A 67 -7.77 -1.07 -11.19
CA ASN A 67 -7.40 -0.77 -9.82
C ASN A 67 -7.70 0.69 -9.41
N ILE A 68 -8.42 1.45 -10.26
CA ILE A 68 -8.87 2.82 -9.93
C ILE A 68 -10.34 2.75 -9.56
N ILE A 69 -10.64 2.91 -8.26
CA ILE A 69 -11.96 2.64 -7.72
C ILE A 69 -12.54 3.89 -7.06
N GLY A 70 -13.69 4.32 -7.55
CA GLY A 70 -14.44 5.41 -6.94
C GLY A 70 -15.41 4.91 -5.88
N ILE A 71 -15.41 5.56 -4.72
CA ILE A 71 -16.38 5.35 -3.64
C ILE A 71 -17.19 6.62 -3.35
N SER A 72 -18.32 6.46 -2.68
CA SER A 72 -19.20 7.59 -2.36
C SER A 72 -19.05 8.00 -0.91
N LEU A 73 -18.25 9.04 -0.66
CA LEU A 73 -18.07 9.68 0.64
C LEU A 73 -18.29 11.18 0.50
N ASP A 74 -18.61 11.84 1.60
CA ASP A 74 -18.71 13.31 1.65
C ASP A 74 -17.32 13.91 1.92
N ALA A 75 -16.71 14.49 0.89
CA ALA A 75 -15.39 15.12 0.96
C ALA A 75 -15.33 16.38 1.86
N ASN A 76 -16.49 16.90 2.31
CA ASN A 76 -16.53 18.04 3.24
C ASN A 76 -16.46 17.61 4.70
N LYS A 77 -16.77 16.34 5.00
CA LYS A 77 -16.67 15.80 6.36
C LYS A 77 -15.22 15.48 6.73
N THR A 78 -14.86 15.80 7.97
CA THR A 78 -13.59 15.37 8.56
C THR A 78 -13.66 13.95 9.12
N VAL A 79 -14.84 13.58 9.65
CA VAL A 79 -15.13 12.29 10.28
C VAL A 79 -16.39 11.71 9.67
N ILE A 80 -16.34 10.42 9.33
CA ILE A 80 -17.52 9.63 8.91
C ILE A 80 -17.90 8.60 9.95
N GLY A 81 -19.19 8.19 9.92
CA GLY A 81 -19.69 7.15 10.81
C GLY A 81 -19.21 5.74 10.43
N PRO A 82 -19.09 4.83 11.40
CA PRO A 82 -18.70 3.44 11.13
C PRO A 82 -19.66 2.71 10.17
N GLY A 83 -20.95 3.00 10.23
CA GLY A 83 -21.97 2.40 9.34
C GLY A 83 -21.80 2.87 7.89
N GLU A 84 -21.62 4.18 7.66
CA GLU A 84 -21.35 4.77 6.34
C GLU A 84 -20.07 4.16 5.74
N PHE A 85 -19.01 4.09 6.54
CA PHE A 85 -17.75 3.47 6.16
C PHE A 85 -17.92 1.99 5.79
N ALA A 86 -18.64 1.20 6.59
CA ALA A 86 -18.80 -0.25 6.36
C ALA A 86 -19.44 -0.55 5.01
N VAL A 87 -20.43 0.25 4.59
CA VAL A 87 -21.07 0.12 3.28
C VAL A 87 -20.05 0.36 2.16
N GLN A 88 -19.30 1.46 2.23
CA GLN A 88 -18.33 1.82 1.19
C GLN A 88 -17.14 0.83 1.17
N LYS A 89 -16.68 0.38 2.33
CA LYS A 89 -15.61 -0.61 2.43
C LYS A 89 -16.01 -1.95 1.80
N LYS A 90 -17.24 -2.40 2.04
CA LYS A 90 -17.79 -3.63 1.42
C LYS A 90 -17.86 -3.51 -0.11
N LEU A 91 -18.32 -2.37 -0.62
CA LEU A 91 -18.41 -2.12 -2.07
C LEU A 91 -17.02 -2.03 -2.72
N LEU A 92 -16.06 -1.43 -2.03
CA LEU A 92 -14.67 -1.37 -2.46
C LEU A 92 -14.05 -2.77 -2.51
N ASP A 93 -14.17 -3.54 -1.42
CA ASP A 93 -13.57 -4.88 -1.34
C ASP A 93 -14.11 -5.84 -2.39
N ALA A 94 -15.38 -5.69 -2.77
CA ALA A 94 -16.01 -6.49 -3.83
C ALA A 94 -15.45 -6.21 -5.24
N GLN A 95 -14.82 -5.05 -5.44
CA GLN A 95 -14.23 -4.65 -6.73
C GLN A 95 -12.73 -4.94 -6.80
N LEU A 96 -12.07 -5.15 -5.64
CA LEU A 96 -10.64 -5.38 -5.57
C LEU A 96 -10.30 -6.85 -5.85
N SER A 97 -9.35 -7.08 -6.74
CA SER A 97 -8.78 -8.41 -6.93
C SER A 97 -7.90 -8.83 -5.74
N ASP A 98 -7.72 -10.14 -5.57
CA ASP A 98 -6.84 -10.69 -4.53
C ASP A 98 -5.35 -10.35 -4.75
N ASN A 99 -4.99 -9.91 -5.96
CA ASN A 99 -3.65 -9.46 -6.27
C ASN A 99 -3.31 -8.10 -5.62
N VAL A 100 -4.32 -7.27 -5.32
CA VAL A 100 -4.11 -5.95 -4.71
C VAL A 100 -3.71 -6.10 -3.24
N GLN A 101 -2.50 -5.66 -2.91
CA GLN A 101 -1.89 -5.79 -1.59
C GLN A 101 -1.95 -4.50 -0.77
N ALA A 102 -2.15 -3.34 -1.40
CA ALA A 102 -2.19 -2.04 -0.71
C ALA A 102 -3.17 -1.07 -1.37
N LEU A 103 -3.56 -0.03 -0.63
CA LEU A 103 -4.46 1.02 -1.11
C LEU A 103 -3.81 2.41 -0.98
N ALA A 104 -4.03 3.26 -1.97
CA ALA A 104 -3.75 4.69 -1.92
C ALA A 104 -5.06 5.47 -1.97
N LEU A 105 -5.34 6.27 -0.95
CA LEU A 105 -6.54 7.10 -0.86
C LEU A 105 -6.23 8.49 -1.41
N ALA A 106 -6.88 8.88 -2.50
CA ALA A 106 -6.59 10.11 -3.22
C ALA A 106 -7.43 11.30 -2.72
N TRP A 107 -7.46 11.56 -1.41
CA TRP A 107 -8.17 12.68 -0.80
C TRP A 107 -7.53 13.11 0.52
N ASP A 108 -7.93 14.24 1.06
CA ASP A 108 -7.53 14.76 2.37
C ASP A 108 -8.61 14.62 3.43
N LYS A 109 -9.89 14.63 3.04
CA LYS A 109 -11.06 14.44 3.91
C LYS A 109 -12.04 13.45 3.27
N PRO A 110 -12.71 12.60 4.09
CA PRO A 110 -12.54 12.42 5.53
C PRO A 110 -11.21 11.70 5.89
N TYR A 111 -10.62 12.08 7.02
CA TYR A 111 -9.39 11.44 7.52
C TYR A 111 -9.66 10.54 8.73
N GLN A 112 -10.90 10.44 9.19
CA GLN A 112 -11.28 9.66 10.38
C GLN A 112 -12.59 8.91 10.17
N VAL A 113 -12.67 7.70 10.72
CA VAL A 113 -13.87 6.86 10.82
C VAL A 113 -14.15 6.58 12.28
N GLY A 114 -15.19 7.18 12.85
CA GLY A 114 -15.43 7.07 14.29
C GLY A 114 -14.19 7.47 15.09
N CYS A 115 -13.60 6.54 15.84
CA CYS A 115 -12.37 6.75 16.62
C CYS A 115 -11.08 6.33 15.92
N MET A 116 -11.14 5.76 14.70
CA MET A 116 -9.96 5.31 13.95
C MET A 116 -9.56 6.32 12.90
N GLY A 117 -8.25 6.46 12.63
CA GLY A 117 -7.79 7.11 11.41
C GLY A 117 -8.30 6.36 10.17
N VAL A 118 -8.63 7.08 9.09
CA VAL A 118 -9.19 6.50 7.87
C VAL A 118 -8.30 5.42 7.26
N THR A 119 -6.99 5.62 7.26
CA THR A 119 -6.03 4.61 6.76
C THR A 119 -6.08 3.32 7.55
N ALA A 120 -6.13 3.42 8.89
CA ALA A 120 -6.27 2.24 9.74
C ALA A 120 -7.62 1.54 9.52
N ALA A 121 -8.71 2.30 9.34
CA ALA A 121 -10.02 1.73 9.06
C ALA A 121 -10.06 0.98 7.72
N PHE A 122 -9.45 1.53 6.66
CA PHE A 122 -9.36 0.82 5.38
C PHE A 122 -8.45 -0.41 5.44
N THR A 123 -7.39 -0.37 6.26
CA THR A 123 -6.46 -1.50 6.45
C THR A 123 -7.10 -2.66 7.21
N PHE A 124 -7.74 -2.39 8.37
CA PHE A 124 -8.19 -3.41 9.32
C PHE A 124 -9.70 -3.65 9.32
N GLY A 125 -10.49 -2.79 8.65
CA GLY A 125 -11.89 -2.59 8.96
C GLY A 125 -12.05 -1.73 10.23
N TYR A 126 -13.24 -1.16 10.42
CA TYR A 126 -13.53 -0.43 11.66
C TYR A 126 -13.65 -1.38 12.84
N ASN A 127 -12.83 -1.19 13.86
CA ASN A 127 -12.89 -1.95 15.10
C ASN A 127 -12.38 -1.10 16.27
N VAL A 128 -13.21 -0.92 17.29
CA VAL A 128 -12.90 -0.12 18.50
C VAL A 128 -11.64 -0.57 19.23
N ALA A 129 -11.22 -1.83 19.08
CA ALA A 129 -9.99 -2.33 19.68
C ALA A 129 -8.72 -1.67 19.13
N TYR A 130 -8.81 -1.00 17.96
CA TYR A 130 -7.71 -0.22 17.37
C TYR A 130 -7.79 1.28 17.71
N CYS A 131 -8.80 1.72 18.46
CA CYS A 131 -8.94 3.12 18.85
C CYS A 131 -7.96 3.48 19.95
N ALA A 132 -7.12 4.48 19.68
CA ALA A 132 -6.24 5.05 20.70
C ALA A 132 -7.07 5.96 21.63
N THR A 133 -7.37 5.50 22.84
CA THR A 133 -8.08 6.28 23.87
C THR A 133 -7.20 6.39 25.09
N SER A 134 -6.68 7.58 25.36
CA SER A 134 -5.74 7.83 26.46
C SER A 134 -4.52 6.87 26.41
N CYS A 135 -4.12 6.32 27.56
CA CYS A 135 -3.01 5.37 27.68
C CYS A 135 -3.42 3.89 27.53
N LYS A 136 -4.62 3.61 27.03
CA LYS A 136 -5.05 2.22 26.86
C LYS A 136 -4.27 1.57 25.72
N LYS A 137 -3.87 0.31 25.95
CA LYS A 137 -3.22 -0.51 24.93
C LYS A 137 -4.20 -0.79 23.79
N THR A 138 -3.80 -0.50 22.58
CA THR A 138 -4.55 -0.85 21.36
C THR A 138 -4.23 -2.27 20.93
N ARG A 139 -5.09 -2.85 20.08
CA ARG A 139 -4.82 -4.14 19.45
C ARG A 139 -3.60 -4.04 18.55
N THR A 140 -2.68 -5.00 18.65
CA THR A 140 -1.51 -5.09 17.77
C THR A 140 -1.95 -5.52 16.36
N SER A 141 -1.36 -4.92 15.34
CA SER A 141 -1.56 -5.33 13.94
C SER A 141 -1.06 -6.75 13.73
N PRO A 142 -1.80 -7.63 13.04
CA PRO A 142 -1.30 -8.93 12.60
C PRO A 142 -0.05 -8.84 11.70
N TYR A 143 0.14 -7.70 11.05
CA TYR A 143 1.29 -7.43 10.17
C TYR A 143 2.53 -6.92 10.93
N TYR A 144 2.38 -6.61 12.24
CA TYR A 144 3.49 -6.13 13.06
C TYR A 144 4.60 -7.18 13.15
N ASN A 145 5.82 -6.77 12.85
CA ASN A 145 7.02 -7.63 12.84
C ASN A 145 6.92 -8.83 11.88
N SER A 146 6.08 -8.74 10.84
CA SER A 146 5.96 -9.75 9.79
C SER A 146 6.98 -9.52 8.69
N THR A 147 7.51 -10.59 8.12
CA THR A 147 8.35 -10.57 6.92
C THR A 147 7.54 -10.69 5.62
N SER A 148 6.21 -10.77 5.71
CA SER A 148 5.35 -10.90 4.54
C SER A 148 5.46 -9.71 3.60
N VAL A 149 5.60 -9.97 2.32
CA VAL A 149 5.56 -8.99 1.22
C VAL A 149 4.19 -8.98 0.51
N ALA A 150 3.25 -9.78 0.99
CA ALA A 150 1.90 -9.90 0.44
C ALA A 150 0.83 -9.86 1.56
N PRO A 151 0.64 -8.70 2.22
CA PRO A 151 -0.17 -8.59 3.43
C PRO A 151 -1.65 -8.95 3.23
N TYR A 152 -2.21 -8.75 2.05
CA TYR A 152 -3.58 -9.17 1.78
C TYR A 152 -3.70 -10.68 1.63
N ARG A 153 -2.78 -11.30 0.92
CA ARG A 153 -2.76 -12.76 0.78
C ARG A 153 -2.64 -13.44 2.13
N ASP A 154 -1.73 -12.96 2.97
CA ASP A 154 -1.32 -13.65 4.20
C ASP A 154 -2.19 -13.28 5.41
N PHE A 155 -2.67 -12.02 5.48
CA PHE A 155 -3.39 -11.49 6.65
C PHE A 155 -4.76 -10.89 6.32
N LYS A 156 -5.19 -10.92 5.05
CA LYS A 156 -6.40 -10.24 4.55
C LYS A 156 -6.45 -8.75 4.89
N MET A 157 -5.28 -8.14 4.92
CA MET A 157 -5.08 -6.71 5.17
C MET A 157 -4.49 -6.03 3.95
N ARG A 158 -4.97 -4.82 3.65
CA ARG A 158 -4.36 -3.93 2.65
C ARG A 158 -3.81 -2.70 3.35
N PRO A 159 -2.50 -2.62 3.65
CA PRO A 159 -1.90 -1.39 4.14
C PRO A 159 -2.34 -0.21 3.29
N THR A 160 -2.75 0.87 3.94
CA THR A 160 -3.41 1.99 3.28
C THR A 160 -2.66 3.28 3.60
N MET A 161 -2.43 4.10 2.58
CA MET A 161 -1.83 5.43 2.68
C MET A 161 -2.77 6.50 2.11
N MET A 162 -2.57 7.76 2.49
CA MET A 162 -3.26 8.90 1.88
C MET A 162 -2.32 9.68 0.98
N LEU A 163 -2.81 10.05 -0.20
CA LEU A 163 -2.22 11.05 -1.09
C LEU A 163 -2.86 12.41 -0.75
N ALA A 164 -2.72 12.81 0.52
CA ALA A 164 -3.39 13.98 1.07
C ALA A 164 -2.53 15.24 0.89
N ALA A 165 -3.17 16.29 0.37
CA ALA A 165 -2.60 17.63 0.32
C ALA A 165 -3.71 18.68 0.29
N GLU A 166 -3.43 19.87 0.76
CA GLU A 166 -4.40 20.96 0.80
C GLU A 166 -4.80 21.41 -0.61
N THR A 167 -3.81 21.55 -1.49
CA THR A 167 -4.04 21.93 -2.88
C THR A 167 -3.71 20.80 -3.87
N LEU A 168 -4.27 20.87 -5.07
CA LEU A 168 -3.93 19.94 -6.14
C LEU A 168 -2.44 20.03 -6.52
N LYS A 169 -1.87 21.25 -6.51
CA LYS A 169 -0.45 21.46 -6.78
C LYS A 169 0.43 20.72 -5.78
N ASP A 170 0.11 20.80 -4.50
CA ASP A 170 0.89 20.13 -3.46
C ASP A 170 0.76 18.61 -3.56
N ALA A 171 -0.43 18.12 -3.92
CA ALA A 171 -0.66 16.69 -4.16
C ALA A 171 0.19 16.16 -5.33
N THR A 172 0.20 16.86 -6.45
CA THR A 172 1.02 16.47 -7.61
C THR A 172 2.51 16.53 -7.30
N GLN A 173 2.97 17.56 -6.61
CA GLN A 173 4.37 17.66 -6.17
C GLN A 173 4.75 16.55 -5.17
N LEU A 174 3.83 16.14 -4.29
CA LEU A 174 4.05 15.00 -3.40
C LEU A 174 4.27 13.70 -4.20
N ILE A 175 3.43 13.48 -5.21
CA ILE A 175 3.53 12.32 -6.10
C ILE A 175 4.85 12.35 -6.88
N ASP A 176 5.20 13.48 -7.46
CA ASP A 176 6.43 13.66 -8.27
C ASP A 176 7.68 13.40 -7.43
N ARG A 177 7.74 13.95 -6.21
CA ARG A 177 8.84 13.67 -5.27
C ARG A 177 8.92 12.20 -4.89
N GLY A 178 7.75 11.55 -4.67
CA GLY A 178 7.69 10.13 -4.39
C GLY A 178 8.24 9.28 -5.54
N ILE A 179 7.95 9.66 -6.78
CA ILE A 179 8.46 8.96 -7.97
C ILE A 179 9.96 9.22 -8.16
N ALA A 180 10.39 10.46 -8.00
CA ALA A 180 11.79 10.83 -8.11
C ALA A 180 12.69 10.17 -7.05
N SER A 181 12.11 9.73 -5.94
CA SER A 181 12.81 9.02 -4.88
C SER A 181 12.85 7.50 -5.05
N ASP A 182 12.13 6.94 -6.04
CA ASP A 182 12.16 5.50 -6.28
C ASP A 182 13.58 5.04 -6.64
N ASP A 183 13.94 3.88 -6.11
CA ASP A 183 15.26 3.26 -6.32
C ASP A 183 16.45 4.14 -5.91
N THR A 184 16.19 5.21 -5.14
CA THR A 184 17.22 6.07 -4.57
C THR A 184 17.40 5.78 -3.09
N GLN A 185 18.63 5.97 -2.61
CA GLN A 185 18.96 5.95 -1.18
C GLN A 185 19.68 7.27 -0.83
N PRO A 186 18.96 8.41 -0.85
CA PRO A 186 19.59 9.68 -0.52
C PRO A 186 20.07 9.67 0.92
N LEU A 187 21.27 10.21 1.14
CA LEU A 187 21.71 10.53 2.49
C LEU A 187 20.76 11.59 3.05
N GLY A 188 19.89 11.18 3.93
CA GLY A 188 18.91 12.05 4.57
C GLY A 188 19.53 12.83 5.72
N ARG A 189 18.94 14.02 5.99
CA ARG A 189 19.16 14.72 7.24
C ARG A 189 18.20 14.20 8.30
N ALA A 190 18.71 13.99 9.51
CA ALA A 190 17.88 13.62 10.65
C ALA A 190 17.65 14.86 11.53
N PHE A 191 16.40 15.19 11.79
CA PHE A 191 16.02 16.32 12.66
C PHE A 191 15.42 15.80 13.96
N LEU A 192 16.06 16.10 15.09
CA LEU A 192 15.57 15.87 16.44
C LEU A 192 14.87 17.13 16.91
N LEU A 193 13.55 17.13 16.85
CA LEU A 193 12.75 18.35 17.05
C LEU A 193 12.12 18.37 18.43
N THR A 194 12.39 19.43 19.22
CA THR A 194 11.64 19.81 20.40
C THR A 194 10.65 20.90 20.03
N THR A 195 9.39 20.74 20.43
CA THR A 195 8.32 21.73 20.18
C THR A 195 7.72 22.22 21.49
N SER A 196 6.85 23.22 21.43
CA SER A 196 6.04 23.68 22.57
C SER A 196 5.07 22.62 23.13
N ASP A 197 4.77 21.56 22.33
CA ASP A 197 3.99 20.42 22.81
C ASP A 197 4.84 19.53 23.75
N LYS A 198 4.76 19.82 25.02
CA LYS A 198 5.53 19.10 26.06
C LYS A 198 5.24 17.61 26.10
N THR A 199 4.02 17.22 25.78
CA THR A 199 3.61 15.81 25.79
C THR A 199 4.29 15.01 24.69
N ARG A 200 4.53 15.61 23.51
CA ARG A 200 5.23 14.99 22.40
C ARG A 200 6.74 15.16 22.44
N SER A 201 7.21 16.15 23.18
CA SER A 201 8.64 16.48 23.33
C SER A 201 9.34 15.71 24.45
N VAL A 202 8.71 14.73 25.09
CA VAL A 202 9.31 13.91 26.17
C VAL A 202 10.57 13.15 25.75
N ARG A 203 10.80 13.01 24.45
CA ARG A 203 12.00 12.32 23.90
C ARG A 203 13.23 13.20 23.86
N ASN A 204 13.10 14.51 24.06
CA ASN A 204 14.22 15.45 23.95
C ASN A 204 15.35 15.14 24.93
N VAL A 205 15.06 14.51 26.08
CA VAL A 205 16.06 14.07 27.06
C VAL A 205 17.10 13.09 26.51
N PHE A 206 16.77 12.43 25.37
CA PHE A 206 17.67 11.47 24.71
C PHE A 206 18.39 12.05 23.49
N PHE A 207 18.10 13.30 23.09
CA PHE A 207 18.63 13.85 21.83
C PHE A 207 20.14 13.99 21.82
N ASP A 208 20.73 14.36 22.94
CA ASP A 208 22.21 14.48 23.06
C ASP A 208 22.88 13.11 22.93
N GLU A 209 22.29 12.07 23.54
CA GLU A 209 22.80 10.69 23.42
C GLU A 209 22.67 10.16 21.99
N VAL A 210 21.51 10.37 21.34
CA VAL A 210 21.31 10.01 19.94
C VAL A 210 22.30 10.75 19.04
N SER A 211 22.48 12.05 19.25
CA SER A 211 23.45 12.84 18.48
C SER A 211 24.86 12.31 18.66
N LYS A 212 25.29 12.03 19.87
CA LYS A 212 26.62 11.48 20.16
C LYS A 212 26.88 10.14 19.46
N ASN A 213 25.88 9.27 19.44
CA ASN A 213 26.02 7.89 18.91
C ASN A 213 25.88 7.82 17.39
N PHE A 214 25.21 8.76 16.74
CA PHE A 214 24.85 8.66 15.33
C PHE A 214 25.31 9.83 14.44
N LYS A 215 25.96 10.87 14.99
CA LYS A 215 26.45 12.03 14.21
C LYS A 215 27.40 11.67 13.09
N ASP A 216 28.15 10.60 13.22
CA ASP A 216 29.10 10.14 12.21
C ASP A 216 28.43 9.30 11.11
N THR A 217 27.17 8.86 11.35
CA THR A 217 26.39 8.05 10.42
C THR A 217 25.35 8.88 9.66
N TYR A 218 24.80 9.91 10.31
CA TYR A 218 23.74 10.76 9.77
C TYR A 218 24.09 12.24 9.91
N ASP A 219 23.68 13.05 8.93
CA ASP A 219 23.64 14.51 9.04
C ASP A 219 22.52 14.90 10.03
N LEU A 220 22.87 15.03 11.33
CA LEU A 220 21.94 15.10 12.42
C LEU A 220 21.86 16.50 13.01
N HIS A 221 20.65 17.04 13.10
CA HIS A 221 20.37 18.38 13.59
C HIS A 221 19.40 18.34 14.78
N ILE A 222 19.76 18.98 15.89
CA ILE A 222 18.86 19.19 17.03
C ILE A 222 18.24 20.57 16.88
N LEU A 223 16.91 20.63 16.82
CA LEU A 223 16.15 21.86 16.63
C LEU A 223 15.17 22.07 17.78
N ASN A 224 15.11 23.30 18.27
CA ASN A 224 14.07 23.76 19.19
C ASN A 224 13.17 24.71 18.40
N SER A 225 11.90 24.36 18.27
CA SER A 225 10.92 25.17 17.55
C SER A 225 9.68 25.36 18.42
N ASP A 226 9.28 26.60 18.61
CA ASP A 226 8.06 26.95 19.35
C ASP A 226 6.78 26.76 18.51
N GLY A 227 6.80 25.80 17.64
CA GLY A 227 5.68 25.42 16.79
C GLY A 227 5.66 26.19 15.47
N ILE A 228 5.40 25.47 14.42
CA ILE A 228 4.96 26.01 13.14
C ILE A 228 3.44 26.02 13.15
#